data_4c841fdb918ff479b3ca00519b619bcf
#
_entry.id   4c841fdb918ff479b3ca00519b619bcf
#
_cell.length_a   1.000
_cell.length_b   1.000
_cell.length_c   1.000
_cell.angle_alpha   90.00
_cell.angle_beta   90.00
_cell.angle_gamma   90.00
#
_symmetry.space_group_name_H-M   'P 1'
#
loop_
_entity.id
_entity.type
_entity.pdbx_description
1 polymer ?
#
loop_
_entity_poly.entity_id
_entity_poly.type
_entity_poly.pdbx_seq_one_letter_code
_entity_poly.pdbx_strand_id
1 'polypeptide(L)'
;MKQKDVQSKKTSDNFFSHYQPRVLSVCFLCLIVTPASSTSQASGQTQKNRRTPASTSTTKSTPTARPRAGSVKVITGHPDSVVFINNVRHGITGENGELNLPHVMAGSHPVRVRTVGYVDWNGRITVTEGASATLKASQQQQTVDEPTLHFQKAEALRDKGKNRDAIEEYKQALALRSIPEAKIGMGRSLIPLQEFQEAEKQIQAAIKTGGPTVVEAQTVLANLRRHQGLVEESIVEYRKALRLARGNSFEAHIGLAIALGEQGNVDEAVKEYRIGIIQDMETEPILYYQLAELLEGAKRNKEAIEAYRNYLRLDPEGEYASAVESIIERLKEENPR
;
A
#
# COMPACT_ATOMS: atom_id res chain seq x y z
N MET A 1 41.04 -13.81 21.30
CA MET A 1 39.67 -14.23 21.04
C MET A 1 38.87 -12.97 20.71
N LYS A 2 38.51 -12.75 19.44
CA LYS A 2 37.81 -11.55 18.97
C LYS A 2 36.36 -11.92 18.73
N GLN A 3 35.45 -11.37 19.55
CA GLN A 3 34.03 -11.31 19.23
C GLN A 3 33.83 -10.25 18.14
N LYS A 4 33.32 -10.65 16.99
CA LYS A 4 32.88 -9.74 15.93
C LYS A 4 31.41 -9.47 16.13
N ASP A 5 31.11 -8.20 16.28
CA ASP A 5 29.79 -7.63 16.27
C ASP A 5 29.05 -7.93 14.97
N VAL A 6 27.85 -8.50 15.10
CA VAL A 6 26.84 -8.55 14.05
C VAL A 6 25.78 -7.49 14.37
N GLN A 7 26.03 -6.28 13.93
CA GLN A 7 25.02 -5.23 13.86
C GLN A 7 25.08 -4.60 12.46
N SER A 8 24.16 -4.94 11.62
CA SER A 8 23.54 -4.04 10.64
C SER A 8 22.61 -4.83 9.72
N LYS A 9 21.32 -4.67 9.90
CA LYS A 9 20.27 -4.67 8.88
C LYS A 9 18.91 -4.55 9.58
N LYS A 10 18.53 -3.34 9.91
CA LYS A 10 17.17 -2.98 10.35
C LYS A 10 16.85 -1.59 9.86
N THR A 11 16.42 -1.45 8.62
CA THR A 11 15.95 -0.15 8.12
C THR A 11 14.99 -0.25 6.93
N SER A 12 14.11 -1.25 6.86
CA SER A 12 12.98 -1.18 5.93
C SER A 12 11.62 -1.50 6.57
N ASP A 13 11.57 -1.79 7.87
CA ASP A 13 10.44 -2.48 8.49
C ASP A 13 9.27 -1.61 8.94
N ASN A 14 9.25 -0.28 8.73
CA ASN A 14 8.33 0.56 9.49
C ASN A 14 7.11 1.13 8.76
N PHE A 15 6.91 0.89 7.48
CA PHE A 15 5.69 1.38 6.81
C PHE A 15 4.54 0.36 6.83
N PHE A 16 4.85 -0.93 6.88
CA PHE A 16 3.86 -2.01 6.85
C PHE A 16 3.83 -2.91 8.09
N SER A 17 4.68 -2.68 9.10
CA SER A 17 4.80 -3.59 10.26
C SER A 17 3.52 -3.69 11.12
N HIS A 18 2.44 -3.00 10.78
CA HIS A 18 1.15 -3.07 11.45
C HIS A 18 0.09 -3.90 10.73
N TYR A 19 0.44 -4.52 9.60
CA TYR A 19 -0.44 -5.46 8.91
C TYR A 19 0.00 -6.90 9.16
N GLN A 20 -0.04 -7.34 10.42
CA GLN A 20 0.02 -8.78 10.70
C GLN A 20 -1.36 -9.39 10.44
N PRO A 21 -1.51 -10.31 9.49
CA PRO A 21 -2.72 -11.11 9.41
C PRO A 21 -2.74 -12.04 10.64
N ARG A 22 -3.68 -11.81 11.55
CA ARG A 22 -4.04 -12.82 12.54
C ARG A 22 -4.61 -14.01 11.78
N VAL A 23 -3.85 -15.09 11.70
CA VAL A 23 -4.35 -16.40 11.27
C VAL A 23 -5.42 -16.81 12.28
N LEU A 24 -6.68 -16.56 11.96
CA LEU A 24 -7.82 -17.13 12.64
C LEU A 24 -7.90 -18.60 12.23
N SER A 25 -7.42 -19.47 13.10
CA SER A 25 -7.70 -20.91 13.06
C SER A 25 -9.21 -21.09 13.24
N VAL A 26 -9.95 -21.24 12.15
CA VAL A 26 -11.36 -21.54 12.17
C VAL A 26 -11.51 -23.05 12.39
N CYS A 27 -11.81 -23.44 13.63
CA CYS A 27 -12.36 -24.77 13.91
C CYS A 27 -13.70 -24.93 13.20
N PHE A 28 -13.73 -25.80 12.21
CA PHE A 28 -14.96 -26.31 11.59
C PHE A 28 -15.76 -27.10 12.62
N LEU A 29 -16.88 -26.57 13.08
CA LEU A 29 -17.94 -27.37 13.69
C LEU A 29 -19.03 -27.57 12.63
N CYS A 30 -19.11 -28.81 12.13
CA CYS A 30 -20.18 -29.25 11.25
C CYS A 30 -21.53 -29.22 11.98
N LEU A 31 -22.48 -28.46 11.45
CA LEU A 31 -23.90 -28.66 11.72
C LEU A 31 -24.60 -29.01 10.41
N ILE A 32 -25.04 -30.26 10.35
CA ILE A 32 -25.85 -30.84 9.28
C ILE A 32 -27.26 -30.29 9.39
N VAL A 33 -27.74 -29.63 8.36
CA VAL A 33 -29.19 -29.32 8.20
C VAL A 33 -29.61 -29.84 6.83
N THR A 34 -30.56 -30.78 6.83
CA THR A 34 -31.18 -31.44 5.68
C THR A 34 -32.12 -30.50 4.92
N PRO A 35 -32.28 -30.64 3.58
CA PRO A 35 -33.21 -29.81 2.82
C PRO A 35 -34.59 -30.42 2.78
N ALA A 36 -35.62 -29.58 2.96
CA ALA A 36 -37.00 -29.90 2.66
C ALA A 36 -37.35 -29.47 1.23
N SER A 37 -37.87 -30.42 0.48
CA SER A 37 -38.34 -30.30 -0.88
C SER A 37 -39.64 -29.48 -0.96
N SER A 38 -39.79 -28.60 -1.94
CA SER A 38 -41.09 -28.23 -2.48
C SER A 38 -40.99 -27.95 -3.98
N THR A 39 -41.65 -28.80 -4.72
CA THR A 39 -41.96 -28.71 -6.13
C THR A 39 -43.00 -27.65 -6.43
N SER A 40 -42.82 -26.86 -7.47
CA SER A 40 -43.94 -26.29 -8.24
C SER A 40 -43.57 -26.14 -9.70
N GLN A 41 -44.38 -26.81 -10.53
CA GLN A 41 -44.37 -26.75 -11.98
C GLN A 41 -45.03 -25.43 -12.45
N ALA A 42 -44.54 -24.84 -13.50
CA ALA A 42 -45.31 -24.04 -14.45
C ALA A 42 -44.72 -24.08 -15.83
N SER A 43 -45.53 -24.38 -16.75
CA SER A 43 -45.49 -24.63 -18.18
C SER A 43 -45.02 -23.47 -19.06
N GLY A 44 -44.20 -23.78 -20.04
CA GLY A 44 -44.40 -23.57 -21.48
C GLY A 44 -44.46 -22.18 -22.07
N GLN A 45 -43.53 -21.84 -22.92
CA GLN A 45 -43.75 -21.47 -24.30
C GLN A 45 -42.47 -21.34 -25.10
N THR A 46 -42.43 -22.06 -26.21
CA THR A 46 -41.36 -22.13 -27.23
C THR A 46 -41.40 -20.91 -28.14
N GLN A 47 -40.33 -20.12 -28.23
CA GLN A 47 -40.10 -19.25 -29.39
C GLN A 47 -38.73 -19.59 -30.02
N LYS A 48 -38.81 -20.15 -31.21
CA LYS A 48 -37.72 -20.33 -32.13
C LYS A 48 -37.27 -18.97 -32.67
N ASN A 49 -36.07 -18.52 -32.30
CA ASN A 49 -35.34 -17.49 -33.03
C ASN A 49 -34.06 -18.06 -33.60
N ARG A 50 -34.04 -18.12 -34.89
CA ARG A 50 -32.93 -18.48 -35.80
C ARG A 50 -31.81 -17.44 -35.62
N ARG A 51 -30.67 -17.82 -35.05
CA ARG A 51 -29.46 -17.01 -35.03
C ARG A 51 -28.45 -17.59 -36.00
N THR A 52 -28.04 -16.76 -36.96
CA THR A 52 -26.86 -16.88 -37.82
C THR A 52 -25.59 -16.99 -36.96
N PRO A 53 -24.59 -17.77 -37.35
CA PRO A 53 -23.34 -17.89 -36.61
C PRO A 53 -22.51 -16.60 -36.76
N ALA A 54 -22.31 -15.88 -35.68
CA ALA A 54 -21.33 -14.80 -35.63
C ALA A 54 -19.93 -15.40 -35.60
N SER A 55 -19.11 -14.95 -36.54
CA SER A 55 -17.68 -15.25 -36.63
C SER A 55 -16.97 -14.82 -35.32
N THR A 56 -16.45 -15.79 -34.57
CA THR A 56 -15.58 -15.58 -33.41
C THR A 56 -14.26 -15.03 -33.91
N SER A 57 -14.08 -13.71 -33.88
CA SER A 57 -12.77 -13.10 -33.98
C SER A 57 -12.06 -13.35 -32.65
N THR A 58 -11.16 -14.31 -32.63
CA THR A 58 -10.20 -14.53 -31.55
C THR A 58 -9.25 -13.33 -31.52
N THR A 59 -9.58 -12.32 -30.72
CA THR A 59 -8.62 -11.27 -30.39
C THR A 59 -7.50 -11.94 -29.60
N LYS A 60 -6.37 -12.20 -30.29
CA LYS A 60 -5.10 -12.48 -29.62
C LYS A 60 -4.83 -11.32 -28.68
N SER A 61 -4.91 -11.56 -27.37
CA SER A 61 -4.40 -10.65 -26.37
C SER A 61 -2.91 -10.44 -26.66
N THR A 62 -2.57 -9.26 -27.13
CA THR A 62 -1.19 -8.80 -27.25
C THR A 62 -0.57 -8.94 -25.85
N PRO A 63 0.63 -9.56 -25.70
CA PRO A 63 1.29 -9.61 -24.41
C PRO A 63 1.47 -8.17 -23.94
N THR A 64 0.92 -7.83 -22.78
CA THR A 64 1.12 -6.53 -22.15
C THR A 64 2.61 -6.30 -22.04
N ALA A 65 3.13 -5.29 -22.72
CA ALA A 65 4.54 -4.95 -22.71
C ALA A 65 4.96 -4.80 -21.24
N ARG A 66 6.04 -5.50 -20.83
CA ARG A 66 6.54 -5.44 -19.46
C ARG A 66 6.81 -3.98 -19.11
N PRO A 67 6.45 -3.53 -17.89
CA PRO A 67 6.78 -2.18 -17.46
C PRO A 67 8.28 -1.96 -17.58
N ARG A 68 8.63 -0.87 -18.25
CA ARG A 68 10.03 -0.51 -18.48
C ARG A 68 10.51 0.28 -17.28
N ALA A 69 11.53 -0.19 -16.57
CA ALA A 69 12.06 0.45 -15.37
C ALA A 69 13.54 0.77 -15.53
N GLY A 70 14.01 1.75 -14.77
CA GLY A 70 15.41 2.07 -14.54
C GLY A 70 15.68 2.17 -13.05
N SER A 71 16.91 2.53 -12.67
CA SER A 71 17.28 2.79 -11.28
C SER A 71 17.45 4.28 -11.02
N VAL A 72 17.19 4.69 -9.76
CA VAL A 72 17.36 6.09 -9.33
C VAL A 72 18.23 6.13 -8.09
N LYS A 73 19.29 6.94 -8.13
CA LYS A 73 20.07 7.32 -6.96
C LYS A 73 19.69 8.74 -6.54
N VAL A 74 19.16 8.90 -5.33
CA VAL A 74 18.86 10.21 -4.75
C VAL A 74 19.95 10.59 -3.77
N ILE A 75 20.49 11.80 -3.91
CA ILE A 75 21.54 12.36 -3.06
C ILE A 75 20.99 13.65 -2.45
N THR A 76 20.80 13.67 -1.13
CA THR A 76 20.27 14.81 -0.40
C THR A 76 21.36 15.56 0.38
N GLY A 77 22.47 14.87 0.68
CA GLY A 77 23.52 15.36 1.58
C GLY A 77 23.14 15.34 3.05
N HIS A 78 21.94 14.87 3.40
CA HIS A 78 21.43 14.75 4.76
C HIS A 78 20.94 13.34 5.03
N PRO A 79 21.30 12.73 6.18
CA PRO A 79 20.70 11.48 6.62
C PRO A 79 19.22 11.65 6.97
N ASP A 80 18.53 10.55 7.10
CA ASP A 80 17.11 10.50 7.53
C ASP A 80 16.15 11.36 6.68
N SER A 81 16.54 11.72 5.44
CA SER A 81 15.68 12.45 4.51
C SER A 81 14.67 11.51 3.87
N VAL A 82 13.39 11.82 3.96
CA VAL A 82 12.32 11.01 3.34
C VAL A 82 12.14 11.40 1.88
N VAL A 83 12.20 10.43 0.98
CA VAL A 83 12.06 10.62 -0.46
C VAL A 83 10.67 10.17 -0.92
N PHE A 84 9.98 11.05 -1.66
CA PHE A 84 8.70 10.78 -2.30
C PHE A 84 8.84 10.92 -3.82
N ILE A 85 8.35 9.95 -4.58
CA ILE A 85 8.19 10.02 -6.04
C ILE A 85 6.71 9.89 -6.34
N ASN A 86 6.15 10.82 -7.13
CA ASN A 86 4.70 10.90 -7.41
C ASN A 86 3.84 10.94 -6.13
N ASN A 87 4.34 11.58 -5.07
CA ASN A 87 3.77 11.64 -3.72
C ASN A 87 3.73 10.30 -2.95
N VAL A 88 4.25 9.21 -3.53
CA VAL A 88 4.45 7.94 -2.83
C VAL A 88 5.79 7.97 -2.11
N ARG A 89 5.83 7.49 -0.86
CA ARG A 89 7.05 7.40 -0.07
C ARG A 89 7.85 6.18 -0.52
N HIS A 90 9.10 6.40 -0.97
CA HIS A 90 9.98 5.34 -1.46
C HIS A 90 11.09 4.93 -0.49
N GLY A 91 11.36 5.73 0.53
CA GLY A 91 12.37 5.37 1.51
C GLY A 91 12.97 6.57 2.23
N ILE A 92 14.02 6.28 3.00
CA ILE A 92 14.78 7.25 3.81
C ILE A 92 16.24 7.14 3.41
N THR A 93 16.93 8.28 3.29
CA THR A 93 18.36 8.30 3.00
C THR A 93 19.17 7.74 4.18
N GLY A 94 20.22 6.99 3.87
CA GLY A 94 21.16 6.47 4.86
C GLY A 94 22.05 7.58 5.47
N GLU A 95 23.01 7.17 6.31
CA GLU A 95 23.95 8.07 6.98
C GLU A 95 24.76 8.95 6.02
N ASN A 96 25.01 8.46 4.82
CA ASN A 96 25.70 9.21 3.74
C ASN A 96 24.78 10.19 2.98
N GLY A 97 23.51 10.30 3.37
CA GLY A 97 22.53 11.15 2.69
C GLY A 97 22.10 10.64 1.31
N GLU A 98 22.26 9.34 1.03
CA GLU A 98 21.90 8.71 -0.23
C GLU A 98 20.81 7.65 -0.08
N LEU A 99 19.96 7.53 -1.13
CA LEU A 99 18.96 6.46 -1.28
C LEU A 99 19.06 5.89 -2.69
N ASN A 100 19.17 4.57 -2.80
CA ASN A 100 19.14 3.86 -4.08
C ASN A 100 17.79 3.17 -4.26
N LEU A 101 17.15 3.43 -5.40
CA LEU A 101 15.87 2.85 -5.80
C LEU A 101 16.14 2.02 -7.06
N PRO A 102 16.15 0.68 -6.96
CA PRO A 102 16.56 -0.19 -8.06
C PRO A 102 15.54 -0.26 -9.19
N HIS A 103 14.25 -0.04 -8.87
CA HIS A 103 13.16 -0.16 -9.85
C HIS A 103 12.23 1.06 -9.76
N VAL A 104 12.41 1.99 -10.70
CA VAL A 104 11.49 3.12 -10.90
C VAL A 104 11.05 3.10 -12.35
N MET A 105 9.77 3.21 -12.60
CA MET A 105 9.20 3.19 -13.94
C MET A 105 9.85 4.25 -14.84
N ALA A 106 10.05 3.90 -16.12
CA ALA A 106 10.54 4.87 -17.09
C ALA A 106 9.51 5.99 -17.29
N GLY A 107 9.98 7.24 -17.28
CA GLY A 107 9.11 8.41 -17.37
C GLY A 107 9.67 9.61 -16.63
N SER A 108 8.86 10.67 -16.56
CA SER A 108 9.19 11.91 -15.83
C SER A 108 8.35 11.98 -14.56
N HIS A 109 9.01 11.92 -13.41
CA HIS A 109 8.39 11.82 -12.10
C HIS A 109 8.66 13.08 -11.26
N PRO A 110 7.63 13.68 -10.63
CA PRO A 110 7.84 14.66 -9.58
C PRO A 110 8.45 13.97 -8.36
N VAL A 111 9.45 14.62 -7.76
CA VAL A 111 10.15 14.15 -6.56
C VAL A 111 10.06 15.22 -5.49
N ARG A 112 9.75 14.80 -4.28
CA ARG A 112 9.79 15.63 -3.07
C ARG A 112 10.71 14.97 -2.06
N VAL A 113 11.58 15.77 -1.44
CA VAL A 113 12.45 15.31 -0.36
C VAL A 113 12.16 16.13 0.89
N ARG A 114 11.88 15.45 1.99
CA ARG A 114 11.64 16.05 3.31
C ARG A 114 12.76 15.69 4.26
N THR A 115 13.41 16.71 4.83
CA THR A 115 14.40 16.57 5.88
C THR A 115 13.96 17.40 7.09
N VAL A 116 14.07 16.87 8.29
CA VAL A 116 13.68 17.59 9.51
C VAL A 116 14.49 18.87 9.66
N GLY A 117 13.81 20.01 9.85
CA GLY A 117 14.43 21.32 9.97
C GLY A 117 14.71 22.04 8.65
N TYR A 118 14.32 21.45 7.51
CA TYR A 118 14.49 22.04 6.18
C TYR A 118 13.14 22.19 5.48
N VAL A 119 13.07 23.14 4.54
CA VAL A 119 11.92 23.22 3.63
C VAL A 119 11.96 22.05 2.65
N ASP A 120 10.80 21.46 2.38
CA ASP A 120 10.68 20.35 1.42
C ASP A 120 11.29 20.75 0.06
N TRP A 121 12.25 19.98 -0.41
CA TRP A 121 12.77 20.14 -1.77
C TRP A 121 11.79 19.48 -2.76
N ASN A 122 11.50 20.18 -3.85
CA ASN A 122 10.64 19.69 -4.91
C ASN A 122 11.34 19.80 -6.25
N GLY A 123 11.30 18.73 -7.03
CA GLY A 123 11.89 18.67 -8.36
C GLY A 123 11.30 17.56 -9.22
N ARG A 124 11.98 17.22 -10.29
CA ARG A 124 11.59 16.13 -11.20
C ARG A 124 12.80 15.31 -11.58
N ILE A 125 12.58 14.02 -11.81
CA ILE A 125 13.57 13.12 -12.40
C ILE A 125 12.99 12.45 -13.64
N THR A 126 13.82 12.29 -14.67
CA THR A 126 13.47 11.47 -15.84
C THR A 126 14.24 10.16 -15.75
N VAL A 127 13.51 9.06 -15.75
CA VAL A 127 14.02 7.70 -15.71
C VAL A 127 13.93 7.09 -17.09
N THR A 128 15.03 6.55 -17.59
CA THR A 128 15.11 5.82 -18.86
C THR A 128 15.20 4.32 -18.58
N GLU A 129 14.54 3.52 -19.40
CA GLU A 129 14.57 2.06 -19.29
C GLU A 129 16.00 1.50 -19.25
N GLY A 130 16.30 0.67 -18.27
CA GLY A 130 17.59 0.00 -18.09
C GLY A 130 18.74 0.94 -17.70
N ALA A 131 18.49 2.25 -17.55
CA ALA A 131 19.51 3.22 -17.18
C ALA A 131 19.44 3.58 -15.69
N SER A 132 20.57 4.08 -15.16
CA SER A 132 20.63 4.66 -13.83
C SER A 132 20.56 6.18 -13.93
N ALA A 133 19.62 6.80 -13.22
CA ALA A 133 19.50 8.25 -13.10
C ALA A 133 19.93 8.71 -11.70
N THR A 134 20.59 9.87 -11.62
CA THR A 134 20.99 10.47 -10.33
C THR A 134 20.27 11.79 -10.12
N LEU A 135 19.61 11.91 -8.98
CA LEU A 135 18.98 13.15 -8.53
C LEU A 135 19.76 13.75 -7.37
N LYS A 136 20.18 15.00 -7.52
CA LYS A 136 20.78 15.78 -6.44
C LYS A 136 19.73 16.75 -5.91
N ALA A 137 19.26 16.52 -4.70
CA ALA A 137 18.29 17.34 -4.00
C ALA A 137 19.03 18.23 -2.99
N SER A 138 19.55 19.36 -3.46
CA SER A 138 20.23 20.32 -2.59
C SER A 138 19.18 21.12 -1.81
N GLN A 139 18.95 20.74 -0.56
CA GLN A 139 18.08 21.49 0.33
C GLN A 139 18.81 22.72 0.86
N GLN A 140 18.22 23.88 0.71
CA GLN A 140 18.68 25.08 1.40
C GLN A 140 18.21 25.03 2.84
N GLN A 141 19.11 25.30 3.78
CA GLN A 141 18.77 25.46 5.17
C GLN A 141 17.92 26.74 5.32
N GLN A 142 16.61 26.60 5.18
CA GLN A 142 15.66 27.60 5.61
C GLN A 142 15.11 27.15 6.95
N THR A 143 15.16 28.02 7.95
CA THR A 143 14.54 27.77 9.23
C THR A 143 13.04 27.59 8.99
N VAL A 144 12.54 26.37 9.13
CA VAL A 144 11.08 26.14 9.17
C VAL A 144 10.54 26.75 10.46
N ASP A 145 9.30 27.23 10.42
CA ASP A 145 8.63 27.70 11.62
C ASP A 145 8.42 26.55 12.64
N GLU A 146 8.29 26.91 13.89
CA GLU A 146 8.21 25.96 15.00
C GLU A 146 7.10 24.91 14.82
N PRO A 147 5.85 25.25 14.41
CA PRO A 147 4.82 24.24 14.17
C PRO A 147 5.19 23.27 13.04
N THR A 148 5.85 23.73 11.98
CA THR A 148 6.33 22.85 10.90
C THR A 148 7.46 21.95 11.38
N LEU A 149 8.36 22.43 12.22
CA LEU A 149 9.44 21.62 12.80
C LEU A 149 8.88 20.48 13.66
N HIS A 150 7.92 20.76 14.53
CA HIS A 150 7.25 19.73 15.33
C HIS A 150 6.51 18.72 14.46
N PHE A 151 5.81 19.17 13.42
CA PHE A 151 5.15 18.30 12.46
C PHE A 151 6.16 17.35 11.75
N GLN A 152 7.28 17.89 11.26
CA GLN A 152 8.31 17.07 10.61
C GLN A 152 8.96 16.06 11.55
N LYS A 153 9.22 16.44 12.82
CA LYS A 153 9.72 15.54 13.85
C LYS A 153 8.72 14.41 14.13
N ALA A 154 7.44 14.75 14.23
CA ALA A 154 6.37 13.79 14.45
C ALA A 154 6.32 12.74 13.32
N GLU A 155 6.36 13.20 12.05
CA GLU A 155 6.40 12.30 10.90
C GLU A 155 7.61 11.37 10.93
N ALA A 156 8.80 11.90 11.23
CA ALA A 156 10.02 11.11 11.35
C ALA A 156 9.98 10.07 12.49
N LEU A 157 9.36 10.43 13.62
CA LEU A 157 9.16 9.51 14.74
C LEU A 157 8.15 8.41 14.41
N ARG A 158 7.04 8.78 13.76
CA ARG A 158 6.04 7.81 13.29
C ARG A 158 6.67 6.81 12.30
N ASP A 159 7.47 7.30 11.38
CA ASP A 159 8.17 6.46 10.40
C ASP A 159 9.16 5.47 11.04
N LYS A 160 9.66 5.80 12.23
CA LYS A 160 10.49 4.92 13.08
C LYS A 160 9.64 4.03 14.02
N GLY A 161 8.31 4.03 13.88
CA GLY A 161 7.39 3.28 14.75
C GLY A 161 7.25 3.82 16.18
N LYS A 162 7.84 4.98 16.48
CA LYS A 162 7.77 5.64 17.79
C LYS A 162 6.46 6.43 17.93
N ASN A 163 5.34 5.72 17.89
CA ASN A 163 4.01 6.33 17.79
C ASN A 163 3.68 7.26 18.96
N ARG A 164 4.06 6.91 20.21
CA ARG A 164 3.82 7.76 21.39
C ARG A 164 4.58 9.08 21.30
N ASP A 165 5.86 9.03 20.94
CA ASP A 165 6.69 10.22 20.80
C ASP A 165 6.17 11.09 19.62
N ALA A 166 5.74 10.46 18.52
CA ALA A 166 5.14 11.17 17.39
C ALA A 166 3.87 11.93 17.81
N ILE A 167 3.00 11.32 18.61
CA ILE A 167 1.77 11.95 19.10
C ILE A 167 2.10 13.22 19.91
N GLU A 168 3.12 13.20 20.76
CA GLU A 168 3.51 14.39 21.55
C GLU A 168 4.01 15.52 20.62
N GLU A 169 4.81 15.21 19.62
CA GLU A 169 5.26 16.21 18.62
C GLU A 169 4.09 16.75 17.78
N TYR A 170 3.12 15.89 17.39
CA TYR A 170 1.89 16.38 16.72
C TYR A 170 1.08 17.31 17.61
N LYS A 171 0.95 17.02 18.90
CA LYS A 171 0.27 17.92 19.86
C LYS A 171 0.97 19.28 19.94
N GLN A 172 2.30 19.32 19.98
CA GLN A 172 3.06 20.58 19.96
C GLN A 172 2.79 21.37 18.69
N ALA A 173 2.84 20.71 17.52
CA ALA A 173 2.52 21.34 16.25
C ALA A 173 1.10 21.93 16.25
N LEU A 174 0.12 21.16 16.71
CA LEU A 174 -1.30 21.54 16.73
C LEU A 174 -1.63 22.62 17.77
N ALA A 175 -0.87 22.71 18.86
CA ALA A 175 -1.02 23.79 19.85
C ALA A 175 -0.61 25.16 19.29
N LEU A 176 0.36 25.17 18.37
CA LEU A 176 0.86 26.40 17.74
C LEU A 176 0.05 26.79 16.49
N ARG A 177 -0.38 25.80 15.69
CA ARG A 177 -1.12 26.05 14.45
C ARG A 177 -2.00 24.85 14.08
N SER A 178 -3.19 25.15 13.52
CA SER A 178 -4.03 24.09 12.96
C SER A 178 -3.43 23.56 11.67
N ILE A 179 -2.95 22.31 11.68
CA ILE A 179 -2.34 21.61 10.54
C ILE A 179 -3.17 20.33 10.31
N PRO A 180 -3.99 20.24 9.23
CA PRO A 180 -4.81 19.06 8.95
C PRO A 180 -3.98 17.79 8.82
N GLU A 181 -2.81 17.86 8.19
CA GLU A 181 -1.86 16.76 8.04
C GLU A 181 -1.39 16.23 9.39
N ALA A 182 -1.16 17.11 10.38
CA ALA A 182 -0.76 16.70 11.73
C ALA A 182 -1.89 15.94 12.45
N LYS A 183 -3.15 16.33 12.24
CA LYS A 183 -4.29 15.59 12.77
C LYS A 183 -4.38 14.18 12.16
N ILE A 184 -4.16 14.06 10.85
CA ILE A 184 -4.13 12.77 10.15
C ILE A 184 -2.98 11.90 10.65
N GLY A 185 -1.77 12.45 10.74
CA GLY A 185 -0.59 11.76 11.26
C GLY A 185 -0.77 11.30 12.71
N MET A 186 -1.38 12.14 13.56
CA MET A 186 -1.74 11.78 14.92
C MET A 186 -2.77 10.63 14.95
N GLY A 187 -3.80 10.68 14.10
CA GLY A 187 -4.77 9.60 13.94
C GLY A 187 -4.11 8.29 13.53
N ARG A 188 -3.20 8.33 12.55
CA ARG A 188 -2.39 7.14 12.14
C ARG A 188 -1.55 6.58 13.27
N SER A 189 -0.95 7.43 14.11
CA SER A 189 -0.12 7.01 15.25
C SER A 189 -0.94 6.40 16.40
N LEU A 190 -2.20 6.82 16.57
CA LEU A 190 -3.11 6.32 17.60
C LEU A 190 -3.68 4.93 17.27
N ILE A 191 -3.88 4.61 15.98
CA ILE A 191 -4.47 3.33 15.53
C ILE A 191 -3.69 2.11 16.07
N PRO A 192 -2.36 1.98 15.88
CA PRO A 192 -1.60 0.84 16.39
C PRO A 192 -1.55 0.77 17.91
N LEU A 193 -1.80 1.88 18.61
CA LEU A 193 -1.92 1.93 20.06
C LEU A 193 -3.32 1.56 20.55
N GLN A 194 -4.27 1.28 19.61
CA GLN A 194 -5.67 0.98 19.86
C GLN A 194 -6.45 2.12 20.56
N GLU A 195 -5.93 3.34 20.49
CA GLU A 195 -6.59 4.54 21.02
C GLU A 195 -7.62 5.07 19.99
N PHE A 196 -8.58 4.20 19.62
CA PHE A 196 -9.48 4.39 18.49
C PHE A 196 -10.39 5.61 18.60
N GLN A 197 -10.84 5.95 19.81
CA GLN A 197 -11.73 7.10 20.01
C GLN A 197 -11.02 8.42 19.71
N GLU A 198 -9.81 8.59 20.22
CA GLU A 198 -9.03 9.80 19.95
C GLU A 198 -8.55 9.83 18.49
N ALA A 199 -8.17 8.67 17.91
CA ALA A 199 -7.85 8.57 16.49
C ALA A 199 -9.01 9.07 15.63
N GLU A 200 -10.23 8.58 15.87
CA GLU A 200 -11.43 9.00 15.13
C GLU A 200 -11.68 10.49 15.25
N LYS A 201 -11.59 11.05 16.45
CA LYS A 201 -11.77 12.48 16.71
C LYS A 201 -10.81 13.33 15.88
N GLN A 202 -9.52 12.96 15.84
CA GLN A 202 -8.50 13.69 15.08
C GLN A 202 -8.73 13.57 13.57
N ILE A 203 -9.04 12.38 13.07
CA ILE A 203 -9.31 12.11 11.66
C ILE A 203 -10.57 12.87 11.20
N GLN A 204 -11.65 12.83 11.97
CA GLN A 204 -12.89 13.57 11.65
C GLN A 204 -12.67 15.09 11.67
N ALA A 205 -11.85 15.59 12.61
CA ALA A 205 -11.47 17.00 12.63
C ALA A 205 -10.68 17.38 11.37
N ALA A 206 -9.83 16.49 10.83
CA ALA A 206 -9.13 16.74 9.57
C ALA A 206 -10.12 16.73 8.37
N ILE A 207 -11.04 15.77 8.31
CA ILE A 207 -12.09 15.71 7.27
C ILE A 207 -12.93 16.99 7.28
N LYS A 208 -13.34 17.45 8.46
CA LYS A 208 -14.14 18.67 8.62
C LYS A 208 -13.43 19.94 8.17
N THR A 209 -12.10 19.98 8.27
CA THR A 209 -11.31 21.11 7.78
C THR A 209 -11.44 21.25 6.25
N GLY A 210 -11.64 20.15 5.53
CA GLY A 210 -11.76 20.16 4.08
C GLY A 210 -10.39 20.27 3.37
N GLY A 211 -10.45 20.56 2.07
CA GLY A 211 -9.25 20.79 1.27
C GLY A 211 -8.60 19.52 0.71
N PRO A 212 -7.32 19.60 0.29
CA PRO A 212 -6.66 18.52 -0.43
C PRO A 212 -6.41 17.25 0.40
N THR A 213 -6.37 17.37 1.73
CA THR A 213 -6.09 16.26 2.65
C THR A 213 -7.31 15.39 2.97
N VAL A 214 -8.50 15.75 2.48
CA VAL A 214 -9.75 15.02 2.79
C VAL A 214 -9.71 13.58 2.30
N VAL A 215 -9.12 13.32 1.13
CA VAL A 215 -8.98 11.95 0.59
C VAL A 215 -8.13 11.11 1.53
N GLU A 216 -7.00 11.64 1.95
CA GLU A 216 -6.07 10.98 2.88
C GLU A 216 -6.75 10.72 4.24
N ALA A 217 -7.39 11.75 4.81
CA ALA A 217 -8.12 11.61 6.08
C ALA A 217 -9.23 10.56 5.99
N GLN A 218 -9.96 10.52 4.86
CA GLN A 218 -11.02 9.53 4.61
C GLN A 218 -10.45 8.11 4.51
N THR A 219 -9.28 7.94 3.86
CA THR A 219 -8.56 6.66 3.77
C THR A 219 -8.12 6.20 5.16
N VAL A 220 -7.61 7.12 6.00
CA VAL A 220 -7.20 6.79 7.38
C VAL A 220 -8.41 6.44 8.26
N LEU A 221 -9.58 7.06 8.04
CA LEU A 221 -10.82 6.65 8.71
C LEU A 221 -11.21 5.21 8.33
N ALA A 222 -11.10 4.85 7.06
CA ALA A 222 -11.35 3.50 6.60
C ALA A 222 -10.37 2.49 7.25
N ASN A 223 -9.07 2.83 7.32
CA ASN A 223 -8.08 2.03 8.05
C ASN A 223 -8.48 1.85 9.53
N LEU A 224 -8.90 2.92 10.20
CA LEU A 224 -9.38 2.85 11.58
C LEU A 224 -10.54 1.87 11.72
N ARG A 225 -11.58 1.94 10.88
CA ARG A 225 -12.71 1.00 10.90
C ARG A 225 -12.24 -0.44 10.75
N ARG A 226 -11.33 -0.70 9.82
CA ARG A 226 -10.79 -2.03 9.62
C ARG A 226 -10.03 -2.53 10.86
N HIS A 227 -9.20 -1.71 11.49
CA HIS A 227 -8.52 -2.06 12.75
C HIS A 227 -9.46 -2.28 13.93
N GLN A 228 -10.65 -1.70 13.91
CA GLN A 228 -11.74 -1.98 14.86
C GLN A 228 -12.46 -3.30 14.58
N GLY A 229 -12.18 -3.98 13.47
CA GLY A 229 -12.88 -5.18 13.00
C GLY A 229 -14.19 -4.85 12.26
N LEU A 230 -14.46 -3.58 11.96
CA LEU A 230 -15.66 -3.10 11.26
C LEU A 230 -15.39 -3.12 9.75
N VAL A 231 -15.25 -4.34 9.18
CA VAL A 231 -14.80 -4.55 7.79
C VAL A 231 -15.76 -3.93 6.78
N GLU A 232 -17.06 -4.12 6.95
CA GLU A 232 -18.09 -3.56 6.06
C GLU A 232 -18.06 -2.03 6.05
N GLU A 233 -17.93 -1.43 7.23
CA GLU A 233 -17.80 0.03 7.33
C GLU A 233 -16.53 0.53 6.69
N SER A 234 -15.42 -0.19 6.86
CA SER A 234 -14.14 0.17 6.23
C SER A 234 -14.25 0.18 4.70
N ILE A 235 -14.91 -0.80 4.10
CA ILE A 235 -15.18 -0.86 2.65
C ILE A 235 -15.97 0.36 2.19
N VAL A 236 -16.99 0.77 2.95
CA VAL A 236 -17.79 1.97 2.64
C VAL A 236 -16.93 3.22 2.65
N GLU A 237 -16.06 3.37 3.67
CA GLU A 237 -15.20 4.54 3.80
C GLU A 237 -14.07 4.57 2.75
N TYR A 238 -13.46 3.42 2.38
CA TYR A 238 -12.51 3.36 1.26
C TYR A 238 -13.17 3.74 -0.07
N ARG A 239 -14.36 3.21 -0.36
CA ARG A 239 -15.11 3.59 -1.57
C ARG A 239 -15.46 5.08 -1.58
N LYS A 240 -15.71 5.69 -0.42
CA LYS A 240 -15.89 7.12 -0.30
C LYS A 240 -14.61 7.90 -0.60
N ALA A 241 -13.46 7.46 -0.05
CA ALA A 241 -12.15 8.04 -0.37
C ALA A 241 -11.88 7.98 -1.89
N LEU A 242 -12.13 6.84 -2.53
CA LEU A 242 -11.96 6.66 -3.97
C LEU A 242 -12.89 7.57 -4.80
N ARG A 243 -14.13 7.77 -4.38
CA ARG A 243 -15.03 8.73 -5.05
C ARG A 243 -14.48 10.16 -4.96
N LEU A 244 -14.00 10.57 -3.78
CA LEU A 244 -13.39 11.88 -3.57
C LEU A 244 -12.11 12.06 -4.42
N ALA A 245 -11.31 11.02 -4.53
CA ALA A 245 -10.09 10.97 -5.32
C ALA A 245 -10.34 10.77 -6.83
N ARG A 246 -11.58 10.60 -7.26
CA ARG A 246 -11.94 10.21 -8.64
C ARG A 246 -11.20 8.96 -9.11
N GLY A 247 -11.03 7.99 -8.21
CA GLY A 247 -10.30 6.74 -8.45
C GLY A 247 -8.77 6.87 -8.44
N ASN A 248 -8.21 8.00 -8.07
CA ASN A 248 -6.76 8.21 -8.08
C ASN A 248 -6.20 8.29 -6.65
N SER A 249 -6.21 7.14 -5.96
CA SER A 249 -5.58 6.97 -4.64
C SER A 249 -5.18 5.51 -4.48
N PHE A 250 -3.89 5.22 -4.66
CA PHE A 250 -3.38 3.85 -4.54
C PHE A 250 -3.58 3.29 -3.13
N GLU A 251 -3.37 4.09 -2.08
CA GLU A 251 -3.59 3.66 -0.70
C GLU A 251 -5.05 3.25 -0.43
N ALA A 252 -6.01 3.98 -1.01
CA ALA A 252 -7.41 3.65 -0.85
C ALA A 252 -7.78 2.37 -1.64
N HIS A 253 -7.19 2.15 -2.83
CA HIS A 253 -7.35 0.89 -3.58
C HIS A 253 -6.77 -0.29 -2.83
N ILE A 254 -5.54 -0.17 -2.31
CA ILE A 254 -4.90 -1.25 -1.54
C ILE A 254 -5.68 -1.52 -0.24
N GLY A 255 -6.07 -0.48 0.50
CA GLY A 255 -6.87 -0.63 1.71
C GLY A 255 -8.22 -1.31 1.44
N LEU A 256 -8.90 -0.93 0.34
CA LEU A 256 -10.14 -1.57 -0.10
C LEU A 256 -9.91 -3.04 -0.48
N ALA A 257 -8.82 -3.33 -1.19
CA ALA A 257 -8.48 -4.70 -1.56
C ALA A 257 -8.28 -5.60 -0.34
N ILE A 258 -7.56 -5.11 0.67
CA ILE A 258 -7.35 -5.84 1.92
C ILE A 258 -8.70 -6.10 2.62
N ALA A 259 -9.55 -5.07 2.78
CA ALA A 259 -10.84 -5.19 3.43
C ALA A 259 -11.80 -6.15 2.68
N LEU A 260 -11.80 -6.13 1.36
CA LEU A 260 -12.56 -7.07 0.53
C LEU A 260 -12.02 -8.50 0.66
N GLY A 261 -10.71 -8.69 0.76
CA GLY A 261 -10.08 -9.97 1.04
C GLY A 261 -10.50 -10.53 2.40
N GLU A 262 -10.50 -9.70 3.45
CA GLU A 262 -10.97 -10.04 4.79
C GLU A 262 -12.47 -10.44 4.80
N GLN A 263 -13.27 -9.81 3.94
CA GLN A 263 -14.69 -10.16 3.74
C GLN A 263 -14.89 -11.45 2.91
N GLY A 264 -13.84 -11.93 2.23
CA GLY A 264 -13.90 -13.09 1.33
C GLY A 264 -14.29 -12.76 -0.11
N ASN A 265 -14.41 -11.47 -0.47
CA ASN A 265 -14.70 -11.04 -1.84
C ASN A 265 -13.42 -10.95 -2.67
N VAL A 266 -12.86 -12.12 -2.99
CA VAL A 266 -11.54 -12.27 -3.62
C VAL A 266 -11.45 -11.60 -5.00
N ASP A 267 -12.48 -11.74 -5.85
CA ASP A 267 -12.42 -11.21 -7.21
C ASP A 267 -12.36 -9.69 -7.26
N GLU A 268 -13.12 -9.02 -6.39
CA GLU A 268 -13.07 -7.57 -6.28
C GLU A 268 -11.74 -7.13 -5.62
N ALA A 269 -11.29 -7.84 -4.59
CA ALA A 269 -10.01 -7.58 -3.93
C ALA A 269 -8.82 -7.64 -4.92
N VAL A 270 -8.75 -8.68 -5.75
CA VAL A 270 -7.72 -8.82 -6.80
C VAL A 270 -7.75 -7.66 -7.79
N LYS A 271 -8.94 -7.18 -8.15
CA LYS A 271 -9.12 -6.03 -9.03
C LYS A 271 -8.56 -4.76 -8.41
N GLU A 272 -8.91 -4.51 -7.16
CA GLU A 272 -8.44 -3.33 -6.43
C GLU A 272 -6.93 -3.36 -6.18
N TYR A 273 -6.34 -4.52 -5.83
CA TYR A 273 -4.88 -4.68 -5.77
C TYR A 273 -4.20 -4.32 -7.08
N ARG A 274 -4.70 -4.84 -8.22
CA ARG A 274 -4.10 -4.55 -9.54
C ARG A 274 -4.16 -3.07 -9.89
N ILE A 275 -5.26 -2.39 -9.57
CA ILE A 275 -5.38 -0.94 -9.77
C ILE A 275 -4.39 -0.19 -8.89
N GLY A 276 -4.33 -0.51 -7.60
CA GLY A 276 -3.40 0.12 -6.65
C GLY A 276 -1.94 -0.07 -7.07
N ILE A 277 -1.53 -1.30 -7.43
CA ILE A 277 -0.18 -1.61 -7.91
C ILE A 277 0.19 -0.79 -9.15
N ILE A 278 -0.73 -0.63 -10.11
CA ILE A 278 -0.49 0.20 -11.29
C ILE A 278 -0.34 1.67 -10.92
N GLN A 279 -1.16 2.18 -9.99
CA GLN A 279 -1.07 3.57 -9.53
C GLN A 279 0.20 3.83 -8.71
N ASP A 280 0.66 2.83 -7.95
CA ASP A 280 1.96 2.85 -7.26
C ASP A 280 3.14 2.69 -8.23
N MET A 281 2.87 2.46 -9.52
CA MET A 281 3.87 2.22 -10.57
C MET A 281 4.80 1.03 -10.28
N GLU A 282 4.29 0.00 -9.63
CA GLU A 282 5.02 -1.22 -9.27
C GLU A 282 6.28 -0.97 -8.41
N THR A 283 6.27 0.09 -7.60
CA THR A 283 7.45 0.46 -6.80
C THR A 283 7.52 -0.26 -5.45
N GLU A 284 6.39 -0.82 -4.98
CA GLU A 284 6.27 -1.51 -3.70
C GLU A 284 6.14 -3.04 -3.91
N PRO A 285 7.23 -3.81 -3.86
CA PRO A 285 7.21 -5.26 -4.10
C PRO A 285 6.23 -6.00 -3.19
N ILE A 286 6.08 -5.53 -1.95
CA ILE A 286 5.22 -6.15 -0.94
C ILE A 286 3.75 -6.24 -1.37
N LEU A 287 3.28 -5.36 -2.26
CA LEU A 287 1.91 -5.40 -2.77
C LEU A 287 1.67 -6.64 -3.64
N TYR A 288 2.67 -7.08 -4.39
CA TYR A 288 2.61 -8.33 -5.14
C TYR A 288 2.63 -9.56 -4.24
N TYR A 289 3.38 -9.50 -3.13
CA TYR A 289 3.38 -10.55 -2.12
C TYR A 289 1.99 -10.70 -1.49
N GLN A 290 1.37 -9.59 -1.05
CA GLN A 290 0.02 -9.59 -0.45
C GLN A 290 -1.05 -10.07 -1.45
N LEU A 291 -0.97 -9.64 -2.71
CA LEU A 291 -1.85 -10.16 -3.77
C LEU A 291 -1.68 -11.66 -3.95
N ALA A 292 -0.44 -12.16 -3.91
CA ALA A 292 -0.16 -13.58 -4.05
C ALA A 292 -0.73 -14.39 -2.88
N GLU A 293 -0.57 -13.93 -1.63
CA GLU A 293 -1.17 -14.57 -0.44
C GLU A 293 -2.70 -14.66 -0.56
N LEU A 294 -3.36 -13.57 -1.00
CA LEU A 294 -4.81 -13.58 -1.23
C LEU A 294 -5.21 -14.63 -2.28
N LEU A 295 -4.48 -14.70 -3.40
CA LEU A 295 -4.74 -15.64 -4.48
C LEU A 295 -4.47 -17.09 -4.07
N GLU A 296 -3.40 -17.33 -3.30
CA GLU A 296 -3.07 -18.64 -2.73
C GLU A 296 -4.18 -19.13 -1.78
N GLY A 297 -4.61 -18.27 -0.85
CA GLY A 297 -5.71 -18.57 0.06
C GLY A 297 -7.02 -18.91 -0.68
N ALA A 298 -7.24 -18.30 -1.83
CA ALA A 298 -8.36 -18.58 -2.73
C ALA A 298 -8.13 -19.80 -3.65
N LYS A 299 -7.02 -20.52 -3.52
CA LYS A 299 -6.62 -21.65 -4.37
C LYS A 299 -6.46 -21.31 -5.86
N ARG A 300 -6.19 -20.05 -6.15
CA ARG A 300 -5.88 -19.55 -7.50
C ARG A 300 -4.37 -19.67 -7.78
N ASN A 301 -3.82 -20.86 -7.60
CA ASN A 301 -2.39 -21.13 -7.52
C ASN A 301 -1.59 -20.60 -8.73
N LYS A 302 -2.14 -20.66 -9.95
CA LYS A 302 -1.44 -20.13 -11.15
C LYS A 302 -1.23 -18.62 -11.07
N GLU A 303 -2.24 -17.89 -10.62
CA GLU A 303 -2.16 -16.43 -10.48
C GLU A 303 -1.31 -16.03 -9.27
N ALA A 304 -1.38 -16.81 -8.18
CA ALA A 304 -0.50 -16.63 -7.01
C ALA A 304 0.98 -16.76 -7.41
N ILE A 305 1.35 -17.81 -8.16
CA ILE A 305 2.72 -18.01 -8.67
C ILE A 305 3.17 -16.81 -9.52
N GLU A 306 2.30 -16.25 -10.36
CA GLU A 306 2.62 -15.07 -11.17
C GLU A 306 2.88 -13.84 -10.30
N ALA A 307 2.03 -13.59 -9.28
CA ALA A 307 2.21 -12.49 -8.35
C ALA A 307 3.48 -12.66 -7.51
N TYR A 308 3.77 -13.85 -6.98
CA TYR A 308 5.02 -14.14 -6.27
C TYR A 308 6.27 -13.92 -7.15
N ARG A 309 6.22 -14.30 -8.43
CA ARG A 309 7.31 -14.00 -9.37
C ARG A 309 7.50 -12.50 -9.60
N ASN A 310 6.43 -11.72 -9.60
CA ASN A 310 6.53 -10.26 -9.69
C ASN A 310 7.17 -9.66 -8.43
N TYR A 311 6.86 -10.19 -7.24
CA TYR A 311 7.57 -9.84 -6.01
C TYR A 311 9.09 -10.09 -6.16
N LEU A 312 9.50 -11.32 -6.53
CA LEU A 312 10.92 -11.68 -6.70
C LEU A 312 11.62 -10.86 -7.81
N ARG A 313 10.89 -10.47 -8.84
CA ARG A 313 11.43 -9.61 -9.92
C ARG A 313 11.80 -8.22 -9.39
N LEU A 314 11.01 -7.68 -8.47
CA LEU A 314 11.22 -6.34 -7.91
C LEU A 314 12.17 -6.34 -6.71
N ASP A 315 12.15 -7.39 -5.92
CA ASP A 315 12.96 -7.52 -4.70
C ASP A 315 13.54 -8.95 -4.55
N PRO A 316 14.55 -9.31 -5.38
CA PRO A 316 15.10 -10.66 -5.40
C PRO A 316 15.89 -11.02 -4.14
N GLU A 317 16.34 -10.04 -3.37
CA GLU A 317 17.06 -10.20 -2.10
C GLU A 317 16.22 -9.73 -0.89
N GLY A 318 14.93 -9.52 -1.10
CA GLY A 318 14.00 -9.05 -0.07
C GLY A 318 13.80 -10.06 1.05
N GLU A 319 13.23 -9.57 2.15
CA GLU A 319 12.99 -10.37 3.38
C GLU A 319 12.25 -11.67 3.11
N TYR A 320 11.29 -11.67 2.17
CA TYR A 320 10.46 -12.85 1.85
C TYR A 320 10.96 -13.65 0.64
N ALA A 321 12.07 -13.25 -0.02
CA ALA A 321 12.48 -13.84 -1.30
C ALA A 321 12.68 -15.37 -1.21
N SER A 322 13.46 -15.86 -0.24
CA SER A 322 13.71 -17.28 -0.05
C SER A 322 12.42 -18.08 0.29
N ALA A 323 11.54 -17.50 1.10
CA ALA A 323 10.25 -18.12 1.41
C ALA A 323 9.35 -18.20 0.17
N VAL A 324 9.32 -17.13 -0.62
CA VAL A 324 8.52 -17.05 -1.86
C VAL A 324 9.00 -18.06 -2.89
N GLU A 325 10.31 -18.26 -3.05
CA GLU A 325 10.84 -19.32 -3.92
C GLU A 325 10.32 -20.71 -3.51
N SER A 326 10.37 -21.03 -2.22
CA SER A 326 9.88 -22.29 -1.67
C SER A 326 8.37 -22.46 -1.88
N ILE A 327 7.58 -21.38 -1.69
CA ILE A 327 6.13 -21.37 -1.93
C ILE A 327 5.83 -21.65 -3.40
N ILE A 328 6.53 -21.02 -4.32
CA ILE A 328 6.34 -21.22 -5.77
C ILE A 328 6.58 -22.68 -6.15
N GLU A 329 7.61 -23.33 -5.62
CA GLU A 329 7.88 -24.75 -5.93
C GLU A 329 6.76 -25.64 -5.38
N ARG A 330 6.32 -25.45 -4.14
CA ARG A 330 5.19 -26.16 -3.55
C ARG A 330 3.90 -26.00 -4.38
N LEU A 331 3.56 -24.77 -4.77
CA LEU A 331 2.35 -24.52 -5.56
C LEU A 331 2.39 -25.13 -6.97
N LYS A 332 3.58 -25.33 -7.55
CA LYS A 332 3.76 -26.05 -8.83
C LYS A 332 3.51 -27.55 -8.65
N GLU A 333 3.99 -28.15 -7.55
CA GLU A 333 3.78 -29.57 -7.24
C GLU A 333 2.31 -29.87 -6.98
N GLU A 334 1.58 -28.98 -6.31
CA GLU A 334 0.15 -29.12 -6.03
C GLU A 334 -0.73 -29.03 -7.30
N ASN A 335 -0.22 -28.43 -8.39
CA ASN A 335 -0.93 -28.28 -9.68
C ASN A 335 -0.03 -28.75 -10.84
N PRO A 336 0.30 -30.02 -10.94
CA PRO A 336 0.96 -30.56 -12.12
C PRO A 336 0.05 -30.34 -13.35
N ARG A 337 0.66 -29.95 -14.48
CA ARG A 337 -0.03 -29.61 -15.76
C ARG A 337 -0.90 -30.72 -16.29
#